data_e18795a59f73b7a479afe93c78629931
#
_entry.id   e18795a59f73b7a479afe93c78629931
#
_cell.length_a   1.000
_cell.length_b   1.000
_cell.length_c   1.000
_cell.angle_alpha   90.00
_cell.angle_beta   90.00
_cell.angle_gamma   90.00
#
_symmetry.space_group_name_H-M   'P 1'
#
loop_
_entity.id
_entity.type
_entity.pdbx_description
1 polymer ?
#
loop_
_entity_poly.entity_id
_entity_poly.type
_entity_poly.pdbx_seq_one_letter_code
_entity_poly.pdbx_strand_id
1 'polypeptide(L)'
;MIDAHVHLRDFNQKEKETIEHGLRVAKLAGFQRVFDMPNCNPPLTSKEVVLERLALASESVKKHKVAYHLYMGLTNDEEQIKEAVNTYFMLFPLVVGLKMFLGQSTGNMGIVSYSDQEKVVRALTQAGYDGVLTVHAEKESLMKSELYIKGHSETHSLARPNESEIESIKDIIKIVKETGFKGKLHIAHISTKGGVLEVVKAKKEGLKVFMGATPHHALLTINDAKLNPLLKVNPPLRCEEDRAFIFESILNGTIDSIESDHAPHTLENKENGASGLPGFGGMLILLNKLKEKGVSEERLKELYGLNVLKEFNLESEDILIPTDEIRRKKRIEKEYPFDPFSAS
;
A
#
# COMPACT_ATOMS: atom_id res chain seq x y z
N MET A 1 3.17 -2.80 -15.97
CA MET A 1 3.46 -2.41 -14.56
C MET A 1 2.75 -3.35 -13.60
N ILE A 2 3.22 -3.42 -12.35
CA ILE A 2 2.59 -4.13 -11.23
C ILE A 2 2.31 -3.12 -10.12
N ASP A 3 1.13 -3.22 -9.49
CA ASP A 3 0.79 -2.43 -8.32
C ASP A 3 0.62 -3.36 -7.13
N ALA A 4 1.54 -3.27 -6.17
CA ALA A 4 1.57 -4.16 -5.01
C ALA A 4 0.62 -3.73 -3.88
N HIS A 5 -0.16 -2.64 -4.05
CA HIS A 5 -1.01 -2.11 -3.00
C HIS A 5 -2.25 -1.39 -3.55
N VAL A 6 -3.38 -2.09 -3.61
CA VAL A 6 -4.67 -1.53 -4.02
C VAL A 6 -5.79 -1.94 -3.06
N HIS A 7 -6.88 -1.19 -3.06
CA HIS A 7 -8.11 -1.47 -2.29
C HIS A 7 -9.32 -1.45 -3.24
N LEU A 8 -9.56 -2.56 -3.93
CA LEU A 8 -10.63 -2.67 -4.94
C LEU A 8 -12.03 -2.84 -4.34
N ARG A 9 -12.20 -2.54 -3.09
CA ARG A 9 -13.47 -2.45 -2.35
C ARG A 9 -14.38 -3.69 -2.55
N ASP A 10 -15.47 -3.58 -3.32
CA ASP A 10 -16.50 -4.61 -3.56
C ASP A 10 -17.17 -5.14 -2.26
N PHE A 11 -17.75 -6.33 -2.27
CA PHE A 11 -18.54 -6.85 -1.16
C PHE A 11 -19.59 -5.82 -0.68
N ASN A 12 -19.54 -5.42 0.60
CA ASN A 12 -20.42 -4.40 1.18
C ASN A 12 -19.92 -2.96 0.97
N GLN A 13 -19.03 -2.74 -0.03
CA GLN A 13 -18.43 -1.44 -0.34
C GLN A 13 -18.50 -1.10 -1.84
N LYS A 14 -19.44 -1.72 -2.57
CA LYS A 14 -19.61 -1.58 -4.04
C LYS A 14 -19.88 -0.14 -4.46
N GLU A 15 -20.44 0.66 -3.59
CA GLU A 15 -20.69 2.08 -3.83
C GLU A 15 -19.41 2.89 -3.99
N LYS A 16 -18.29 2.40 -3.46
CA LYS A 16 -16.97 3.05 -3.58
C LYS A 16 -16.24 2.59 -4.84
N GLU A 17 -16.25 1.30 -5.07
CA GLU A 17 -15.69 0.64 -6.24
C GLU A 17 -16.08 -0.84 -6.26
N THR A 18 -16.08 -1.45 -7.46
CA THR A 18 -16.14 -2.90 -7.65
C THR A 18 -14.83 -3.42 -8.19
N ILE A 19 -14.51 -4.70 -7.96
CA ILE A 19 -13.32 -5.35 -8.55
C ILE A 19 -13.34 -5.21 -10.09
N GLU A 20 -14.49 -5.33 -10.71
CA GLU A 20 -14.62 -5.18 -12.18
C GLU A 20 -14.19 -3.79 -12.63
N HIS A 21 -14.69 -2.73 -11.97
CA HIS A 21 -14.32 -1.36 -12.27
C HIS A 21 -12.81 -1.13 -12.04
N GLY A 22 -12.29 -1.51 -10.87
CA GLY A 22 -10.88 -1.34 -10.52
C GLY A 22 -9.95 -2.06 -11.48
N LEU A 23 -10.22 -3.32 -11.87
CA LEU A 23 -9.41 -4.04 -12.84
C LEU A 23 -9.48 -3.43 -14.25
N ARG A 24 -10.64 -2.91 -14.65
CA ARG A 24 -10.80 -2.17 -15.90
C ARG A 24 -9.92 -0.91 -15.91
N VAL A 25 -9.95 -0.14 -14.83
CA VAL A 25 -9.15 1.09 -14.73
C VAL A 25 -7.66 0.77 -14.57
N ALA A 26 -7.29 -0.26 -13.82
CA ALA A 26 -5.92 -0.75 -13.74
C ALA A 26 -5.37 -1.11 -15.14
N LYS A 27 -6.19 -1.78 -15.98
CA LYS A 27 -5.82 -2.04 -17.39
C LYS A 27 -5.64 -0.76 -18.20
N LEU A 28 -6.51 0.24 -18.01
CA LEU A 28 -6.35 1.57 -18.65
C LEU A 28 -5.05 2.25 -18.22
N ALA A 29 -4.65 2.12 -16.96
CA ALA A 29 -3.38 2.62 -16.45
C ALA A 29 -2.16 1.86 -17.01
N GLY A 30 -2.33 0.63 -17.48
CA GLY A 30 -1.27 -0.21 -18.02
C GLY A 30 -0.72 -1.23 -17.02
N PHE A 31 -1.47 -1.52 -15.95
CA PHE A 31 -1.11 -2.58 -15.02
C PHE A 31 -1.33 -3.97 -15.63
N GLN A 32 -0.38 -4.87 -15.36
CA GLN A 32 -0.43 -6.29 -15.69
C GLN A 32 -0.91 -7.11 -14.50
N ARG A 33 -0.59 -6.65 -13.28
CA ARG A 33 -0.97 -7.26 -12.00
C ARG A 33 -1.34 -6.21 -10.97
N VAL A 34 -2.23 -6.58 -10.06
CA VAL A 34 -2.56 -5.80 -8.86
C VAL A 34 -2.66 -6.72 -7.65
N PHE A 35 -2.25 -6.23 -6.47
CA PHE A 35 -2.34 -6.94 -5.19
C PHE A 35 -3.31 -6.22 -4.27
N ASP A 36 -4.45 -6.86 -4.01
CA ASP A 36 -5.57 -6.26 -3.28
C ASP A 36 -5.44 -6.47 -1.77
N MET A 37 -5.65 -5.40 -1.02
CA MET A 37 -5.52 -5.36 0.43
C MET A 37 -6.72 -5.98 1.14
N PRO A 38 -6.52 -6.56 2.35
CA PRO A 38 -7.53 -7.38 3.01
C PRO A 38 -8.60 -6.59 3.77
N ASN A 39 -8.51 -5.27 3.89
CA ASN A 39 -9.39 -4.44 4.69
C ASN A 39 -10.67 -3.99 3.94
N CYS A 40 -11.24 -4.87 3.14
CA CYS A 40 -12.59 -4.75 2.60
C CYS A 40 -13.64 -5.12 3.67
N ASN A 41 -14.92 -5.18 3.33
CA ASN A 41 -16.00 -5.56 4.25
C ASN A 41 -16.89 -6.64 3.61
N PRO A 42 -16.85 -7.92 4.12
CA PRO A 42 -16.04 -8.41 5.24
C PRO A 42 -14.54 -8.41 4.96
N PRO A 43 -13.66 -8.37 6.01
CA PRO A 43 -12.21 -8.40 5.83
C PRO A 43 -11.72 -9.81 5.45
N LEU A 44 -10.62 -9.88 4.69
CA LEU A 44 -10.02 -11.15 4.25
C LEU A 44 -9.18 -11.78 5.38
N THR A 45 -9.83 -12.23 6.45
CA THR A 45 -9.18 -12.83 7.63
C THR A 45 -9.45 -14.31 7.78
N SER A 46 -10.27 -14.92 6.90
CA SER A 46 -10.49 -16.35 6.84
C SER A 46 -10.29 -16.87 5.42
N LYS A 47 -9.95 -18.15 5.28
CA LYS A 47 -9.82 -18.83 4.01
C LYS A 47 -11.12 -18.78 3.19
N GLU A 48 -12.25 -18.90 3.85
CA GLU A 48 -13.56 -18.87 3.21
C GLU A 48 -13.79 -17.54 2.49
N VAL A 49 -13.60 -16.41 3.16
CA VAL A 49 -13.77 -15.07 2.60
C VAL A 49 -12.73 -14.80 1.49
N VAL A 50 -11.51 -15.31 1.64
CA VAL A 50 -10.47 -15.24 0.59
C VAL A 50 -10.92 -15.97 -0.68
N LEU A 51 -11.46 -17.19 -0.56
CA LEU A 51 -11.96 -17.95 -1.71
C LEU A 51 -13.17 -17.28 -2.37
N GLU A 52 -14.08 -16.73 -1.59
CA GLU A 52 -15.21 -15.95 -2.09
C GLU A 52 -14.72 -14.73 -2.89
N ARG A 53 -13.73 -14.00 -2.36
CA ARG A 53 -13.13 -12.84 -3.03
C ARG A 53 -12.47 -13.22 -4.37
N LEU A 54 -11.72 -14.32 -4.41
CA LEU A 54 -11.11 -14.84 -5.63
C LEU A 54 -12.16 -15.26 -6.66
N ALA A 55 -13.23 -15.93 -6.23
CA ALA A 55 -14.33 -16.31 -7.10
C ALA A 55 -15.03 -15.08 -7.70
N LEU A 56 -15.28 -14.05 -6.90
CA LEU A 56 -15.86 -12.78 -7.33
C LEU A 56 -15.01 -12.07 -8.39
N ALA A 57 -13.67 -12.13 -8.26
CA ALA A 57 -12.75 -11.50 -9.20
C ALA A 57 -12.62 -12.26 -10.54
N SER A 58 -12.94 -13.55 -10.59
CA SER A 58 -12.53 -14.47 -11.66
C SER A 58 -12.93 -14.02 -13.06
N GLU A 59 -14.17 -13.58 -13.26
CA GLU A 59 -14.66 -13.12 -14.56
C GLU A 59 -14.04 -11.80 -14.99
N SER A 60 -13.81 -10.90 -14.04
CA SER A 60 -13.17 -9.60 -14.29
C SER A 60 -11.71 -9.77 -14.69
N VAL A 61 -10.99 -10.71 -14.06
CA VAL A 61 -9.61 -11.08 -14.42
C VAL A 61 -9.55 -11.58 -15.87
N LYS A 62 -10.42 -12.49 -16.27
CA LYS A 62 -10.48 -12.99 -17.65
C LYS A 62 -10.80 -11.87 -18.65
N LYS A 63 -11.77 -11.02 -18.32
CA LYS A 63 -12.24 -9.92 -19.17
C LYS A 63 -11.16 -8.87 -19.41
N HIS A 64 -10.50 -8.41 -18.34
CA HIS A 64 -9.56 -7.29 -18.41
C HIS A 64 -8.10 -7.72 -18.60
N LYS A 65 -7.79 -9.02 -18.40
CA LYS A 65 -6.43 -9.58 -18.51
C LYS A 65 -5.43 -8.83 -17.62
N VAL A 66 -5.83 -8.54 -16.38
CA VAL A 66 -5.00 -8.05 -15.29
C VAL A 66 -4.97 -9.16 -14.25
N ALA A 67 -3.78 -9.66 -13.92
CA ALA A 67 -3.63 -10.65 -12.88
C ALA A 67 -4.01 -10.05 -11.52
N TYR A 68 -4.79 -10.80 -10.76
CA TYR A 68 -5.32 -10.37 -9.47
C TYR A 68 -4.79 -11.28 -8.37
N HIS A 69 -4.14 -10.68 -7.42
CA HIS A 69 -3.62 -11.32 -6.23
C HIS A 69 -4.18 -10.59 -5.01
N LEU A 70 -4.17 -11.24 -3.85
CA LEU A 70 -4.58 -10.60 -2.60
C LEU A 70 -3.64 -10.91 -1.46
N TYR A 71 -3.74 -10.05 -0.45
CA TYR A 71 -3.20 -10.32 0.87
C TYR A 71 -4.27 -10.92 1.76
N MET A 72 -3.88 -11.82 2.66
CA MET A 72 -4.72 -12.18 3.79
C MET A 72 -4.34 -11.35 5.01
N GLY A 73 -5.36 -10.82 5.70
CA GLY A 73 -5.18 -9.98 6.87
C GLY A 73 -4.88 -10.81 8.11
N LEU A 74 -4.05 -10.26 8.99
CA LEU A 74 -3.72 -10.85 10.29
C LEU A 74 -4.53 -10.19 11.41
N THR A 75 -4.85 -10.98 12.41
CA THR A 75 -5.38 -10.57 13.70
C THR A 75 -4.41 -10.96 14.82
N ASN A 76 -4.72 -10.69 16.09
CA ASN A 76 -3.93 -11.16 17.23
C ASN A 76 -4.38 -12.54 17.78
N ASP A 77 -5.25 -13.23 17.04
CA ASP A 77 -5.72 -14.59 17.37
C ASP A 77 -4.78 -15.64 16.74
N GLU A 78 -4.29 -16.58 17.55
CA GLU A 78 -3.30 -17.58 17.13
C GLU A 78 -3.86 -18.58 16.11
N GLU A 79 -5.11 -18.97 16.22
CA GLU A 79 -5.73 -19.91 15.27
C GLU A 79 -5.97 -19.22 13.92
N GLN A 80 -6.35 -17.93 13.93
CA GLN A 80 -6.45 -17.15 12.71
C GLN A 80 -5.09 -16.98 12.04
N ILE A 81 -4.01 -16.74 12.78
CA ILE A 81 -2.66 -16.64 12.23
C ILE A 81 -2.23 -17.96 11.57
N LYS A 82 -2.49 -19.10 12.19
CA LYS A 82 -2.24 -20.42 11.61
C LYS A 82 -3.03 -20.65 10.33
N GLU A 83 -4.33 -20.29 10.35
CA GLU A 83 -5.18 -20.35 9.15
C GLU A 83 -4.62 -19.48 8.02
N ALA A 84 -4.19 -18.25 8.33
CA ALA A 84 -3.61 -17.33 7.35
C ALA A 84 -2.34 -17.90 6.71
N VAL A 85 -1.43 -18.46 7.50
CA VAL A 85 -0.21 -19.10 7.00
C VAL A 85 -0.54 -20.31 6.13
N ASN A 86 -1.44 -21.18 6.55
CA ASN A 86 -1.86 -22.36 5.78
C ASN A 86 -2.54 -21.93 4.46
N THR A 87 -3.37 -20.89 4.50
CA THR A 87 -4.05 -20.35 3.31
C THR A 87 -3.04 -19.77 2.32
N TYR A 88 -2.03 -19.04 2.81
CA TYR A 88 -0.94 -18.56 1.97
C TYR A 88 -0.23 -19.71 1.24
N PHE A 89 0.24 -20.73 1.95
CA PHE A 89 0.94 -21.85 1.31
C PHE A 89 0.07 -22.64 0.34
N MET A 90 -1.24 -22.75 0.64
CA MET A 90 -2.18 -23.48 -0.23
C MET A 90 -2.51 -22.72 -1.51
N LEU A 91 -2.65 -21.38 -1.43
CA LEU A 91 -3.18 -20.56 -2.51
C LEU A 91 -2.12 -19.67 -3.19
N PHE A 92 -0.84 -19.74 -2.80
CA PHE A 92 0.21 -19.02 -3.51
C PHE A 92 0.25 -19.45 -4.99
N PRO A 93 0.35 -18.52 -5.95
CA PRO A 93 0.55 -17.07 -5.80
C PRO A 93 -0.75 -16.23 -5.75
N LEU A 94 -1.93 -16.80 -5.66
CA LEU A 94 -3.18 -16.03 -5.58
C LEU A 94 -3.24 -15.21 -4.28
N VAL A 95 -2.81 -15.78 -3.16
CA VAL A 95 -2.50 -15.06 -1.92
C VAL A 95 -0.99 -14.82 -1.91
N VAL A 96 -0.57 -13.57 -2.14
CA VAL A 96 0.86 -13.24 -2.34
C VAL A 96 1.61 -12.95 -1.05
N GLY A 97 0.90 -12.66 0.03
CA GLY A 97 1.50 -12.34 1.32
C GLY A 97 0.47 -12.11 2.41
N LEU A 98 0.95 -11.78 3.59
CA LEU A 98 0.14 -11.47 4.75
C LEU A 98 0.24 -9.98 5.08
N LYS A 99 -0.87 -9.38 5.53
CA LYS A 99 -0.95 -7.94 5.88
C LYS A 99 -1.23 -7.76 7.35
N MET A 100 -0.45 -6.88 7.99
CA MET A 100 -0.66 -6.45 9.37
C MET A 100 -0.76 -4.93 9.45
N PHE A 101 -1.74 -4.41 10.18
CA PHE A 101 -1.90 -2.99 10.46
C PHE A 101 -1.38 -2.72 11.88
N LEU A 102 -0.30 -1.94 12.01
CA LEU A 102 0.37 -1.67 13.30
C LEU A 102 -0.29 -0.56 14.11
N GLY A 103 -1.31 0.09 13.55
CA GLY A 103 -2.16 1.08 14.18
C GLY A 103 -3.55 1.08 13.54
N GLN A 104 -4.49 1.80 14.12
CA GLN A 104 -5.83 1.92 13.55
C GLN A 104 -5.79 2.69 12.24
N SER A 105 -6.36 2.06 11.22
CA SER A 105 -6.54 2.62 9.89
C SER A 105 -7.93 2.24 9.38
N THR A 106 -8.20 2.37 8.09
CA THR A 106 -9.48 1.98 7.49
C THR A 106 -9.71 0.47 7.66
N GLY A 107 -10.87 0.05 8.20
CA GLY A 107 -11.26 -1.36 8.33
C GLY A 107 -11.13 -1.96 9.73
N ASN A 108 -10.70 -1.19 10.73
CA ASN A 108 -10.62 -1.62 12.15
C ASN A 108 -9.86 -2.93 12.38
N MET A 109 -8.74 -3.12 11.64
CA MET A 109 -7.87 -4.31 11.71
C MET A 109 -6.56 -4.03 12.45
N GLY A 110 -6.47 -2.94 13.23
CA GLY A 110 -5.23 -2.51 13.89
C GLY A 110 -4.81 -3.44 15.02
N ILE A 111 -3.57 -3.94 14.98
CA ILE A 111 -2.88 -4.63 16.06
C ILE A 111 -1.96 -3.60 16.73
N VAL A 112 -2.51 -2.88 17.70
CA VAL A 112 -1.93 -1.60 18.16
C VAL A 112 -0.87 -1.74 19.26
N SER A 113 -0.91 -2.80 20.08
CA SER A 113 0.06 -2.97 21.15
C SER A 113 1.35 -3.63 20.65
N TYR A 114 2.51 -3.18 21.15
CA TYR A 114 3.80 -3.80 20.84
C TYR A 114 3.81 -5.30 21.15
N SER A 115 3.23 -5.70 22.30
CA SER A 115 3.16 -7.11 22.71
C SER A 115 2.32 -7.97 21.78
N ASP A 116 1.20 -7.45 21.26
CA ASP A 116 0.39 -8.18 20.28
C ASP A 116 1.09 -8.29 18.93
N GLN A 117 1.77 -7.23 18.49
CA GLN A 117 2.59 -7.24 17.27
C GLN A 117 3.72 -8.26 17.38
N GLU A 118 4.43 -8.30 18.51
CA GLU A 118 5.47 -9.31 18.78
C GLU A 118 4.88 -10.73 18.78
N LYS A 119 3.74 -10.93 19.44
CA LYS A 119 3.01 -12.22 19.49
C LYS A 119 2.70 -12.71 18.06
N VAL A 120 2.14 -11.85 17.22
CA VAL A 120 1.80 -12.17 15.82
C VAL A 120 3.04 -12.58 15.04
N VAL A 121 4.12 -11.79 15.05
CA VAL A 121 5.34 -12.12 14.31
C VAL A 121 6.00 -13.39 14.84
N ARG A 122 5.97 -13.63 16.14
CA ARG A 122 6.45 -14.88 16.77
C ARG A 122 5.64 -16.08 16.29
N ALA A 123 4.31 -15.97 16.23
CA ALA A 123 3.43 -17.02 15.71
C ALA A 123 3.71 -17.32 14.22
N LEU A 124 3.91 -16.28 13.39
CA LEU A 124 4.32 -16.44 11.99
C LEU A 124 5.65 -17.19 11.88
N THR A 125 6.62 -16.83 12.71
CA THR A 125 7.94 -17.49 12.73
C THR A 125 7.82 -18.96 13.12
N GLN A 126 7.03 -19.28 14.15
CA GLN A 126 6.77 -20.66 14.61
C GLN A 126 6.01 -21.48 13.59
N ALA A 127 5.09 -20.87 12.83
CA ALA A 127 4.37 -21.51 11.74
C ALA A 127 5.23 -21.69 10.47
N GLY A 128 6.48 -21.24 10.47
CA GLY A 128 7.39 -21.36 9.33
C GLY A 128 7.08 -20.44 8.15
N TYR A 129 6.33 -19.35 8.37
CA TYR A 129 6.02 -18.39 7.32
C TYR A 129 7.28 -17.67 6.86
N ASP A 130 7.61 -17.80 5.56
CA ASP A 130 8.79 -17.21 4.91
C ASP A 130 8.42 -16.25 3.76
N GLY A 131 7.13 -15.99 3.58
CA GLY A 131 6.59 -15.03 2.59
C GLY A 131 6.80 -13.57 2.98
N VAL A 132 6.07 -12.68 2.32
CA VAL A 132 6.11 -11.23 2.58
C VAL A 132 5.09 -10.86 3.64
N LEU A 133 5.56 -10.27 4.74
CA LEU A 133 4.74 -9.58 5.73
C LEU A 133 4.68 -8.09 5.38
N THR A 134 3.58 -7.64 4.81
CA THR A 134 3.36 -6.23 4.49
C THR A 134 2.72 -5.52 5.67
N VAL A 135 3.25 -4.36 6.05
CA VAL A 135 2.75 -3.61 7.20
C VAL A 135 2.34 -2.18 6.84
N HIS A 136 1.23 -1.73 7.43
CA HIS A 136 0.92 -0.31 7.58
C HIS A 136 1.49 0.13 8.92
N ALA A 137 2.50 1.02 8.91
CA ALA A 137 3.29 1.33 10.08
C ALA A 137 2.99 2.73 10.64
N GLU A 138 2.04 2.82 11.55
CA GLU A 138 1.76 4.02 12.35
C GLU A 138 1.44 3.61 13.79
N LYS A 139 2.21 4.15 14.76
CA LYS A 139 2.10 3.82 16.18
C LYS A 139 0.94 4.57 16.83
N GLU A 140 -0.11 3.84 17.21
CA GLU A 140 -1.36 4.41 17.77
C GLU A 140 -1.10 5.33 18.97
N SER A 141 -0.19 4.94 19.88
CA SER A 141 0.09 5.70 21.10
C SER A 141 0.72 7.08 20.87
N LEU A 142 1.19 7.38 19.65
CA LEU A 142 1.72 8.67 19.24
C LEU A 142 0.72 9.49 18.42
N MET A 143 -0.43 8.91 18.07
CA MET A 143 -1.48 9.64 17.37
C MET A 143 -2.21 10.59 18.32
N LYS A 144 -2.68 11.71 17.75
CA LYS A 144 -3.37 12.82 18.44
C LYS A 144 -4.67 13.09 17.72
N SER A 145 -5.59 12.12 17.75
CA SER A 145 -6.84 12.14 16.96
C SER A 145 -7.66 13.41 17.19
N GLU A 146 -7.55 14.01 18.37
CA GLU A 146 -8.19 15.27 18.76
C GLU A 146 -7.72 16.49 17.95
N LEU A 147 -6.56 16.41 17.29
CA LEU A 147 -6.04 17.48 16.45
C LEU A 147 -6.63 17.47 15.03
N TYR A 148 -7.32 16.40 14.64
CA TYR A 148 -7.97 16.36 13.33
C TYR A 148 -9.26 17.17 13.32
N ILE A 149 -9.36 18.11 12.39
CA ILE A 149 -10.56 18.92 12.14
C ILE A 149 -11.19 18.47 10.82
N LYS A 150 -12.44 18.00 10.86
CA LYS A 150 -13.18 17.57 9.67
C LYS A 150 -13.24 18.71 8.63
N GLY A 151 -12.95 18.40 7.37
CA GLY A 151 -12.87 19.39 6.29
C GLY A 151 -11.51 20.10 6.17
N HIS A 152 -10.57 19.81 7.08
CA HIS A 152 -9.22 20.38 7.12
C HIS A 152 -8.19 19.27 7.08
N SER A 153 -7.97 18.70 5.86
CA SER A 153 -7.11 17.53 5.69
C SER A 153 -5.65 17.77 6.07
N GLU A 154 -5.17 19.01 6.07
CA GLU A 154 -3.85 19.39 6.57
C GLU A 154 -3.68 19.11 8.07
N THR A 155 -4.76 19.17 8.86
CA THR A 155 -4.71 18.88 10.30
C THR A 155 -4.57 17.38 10.59
N HIS A 156 -4.83 16.54 9.60
CA HIS A 156 -4.62 15.09 9.71
C HIS A 156 -3.16 14.73 9.91
N SER A 157 -2.22 15.51 9.35
CA SER A 157 -0.78 15.34 9.58
C SER A 157 -0.37 15.66 11.03
N LEU A 158 -1.10 16.57 11.70
CA LEU A 158 -0.90 16.84 13.13
C LEU A 158 -1.43 15.70 14.00
N ALA A 159 -2.57 15.12 13.59
CA ALA A 159 -3.19 13.98 14.28
C ALA A 159 -2.37 12.68 14.12
N ARG A 160 -1.61 12.55 13.04
CA ARG A 160 -0.77 11.39 12.73
C ARG A 160 0.66 11.86 12.41
N PRO A 161 1.44 12.26 13.44
CA PRO A 161 2.75 12.87 13.26
C PRO A 161 3.78 11.91 12.66
N ASN A 162 4.87 12.44 12.13
CA ASN A 162 5.97 11.65 11.54
C ASN A 162 6.52 10.60 12.52
N GLU A 163 6.59 10.94 13.80
CA GLU A 163 7.05 10.06 14.88
C GLU A 163 6.21 8.79 14.99
N SER A 164 4.90 8.87 14.66
CA SER A 164 4.01 7.69 14.66
C SER A 164 4.48 6.65 13.63
N GLU A 165 4.87 7.07 12.43
CA GLU A 165 5.41 6.17 11.40
C GLU A 165 6.83 5.69 11.79
N ILE A 166 7.71 6.61 12.16
CA ILE A 166 9.12 6.32 12.46
C ILE A 166 9.24 5.30 13.60
N GLU A 167 8.55 5.53 14.71
CA GLU A 167 8.61 4.63 15.87
C GLU A 167 7.92 3.28 15.61
N SER A 168 6.85 3.26 14.79
CA SER A 168 6.23 2.00 14.36
C SER A 168 7.18 1.15 13.51
N ILE A 169 7.91 1.79 12.58
CA ILE A 169 8.93 1.11 11.77
C ILE A 169 10.07 0.56 12.64
N LYS A 170 10.56 1.33 13.60
CA LYS A 170 11.57 0.86 14.55
C LYS A 170 11.11 -0.35 15.35
N ASP A 171 9.88 -0.29 15.87
CA ASP A 171 9.29 -1.37 16.66
C ASP A 171 9.19 -2.65 15.83
N ILE A 172 8.63 -2.61 14.61
CA ILE A 172 8.46 -3.83 13.80
C ILE A 172 9.80 -4.39 13.32
N ILE A 173 10.79 -3.55 12.98
CA ILE A 173 12.14 -3.99 12.63
C ILE A 173 12.77 -4.72 13.83
N LYS A 174 12.64 -4.18 15.03
CA LYS A 174 13.12 -4.81 16.26
C LYS A 174 12.43 -6.15 16.50
N ILE A 175 11.11 -6.21 16.41
CA ILE A 175 10.32 -7.45 16.56
C ILE A 175 10.75 -8.53 15.57
N VAL A 176 10.87 -8.20 14.28
CA VAL A 176 11.31 -9.13 13.22
C VAL A 176 12.70 -9.71 13.53
N LYS A 177 13.62 -8.86 14.02
CA LYS A 177 14.98 -9.25 14.40
C LYS A 177 14.99 -10.18 15.63
N GLU A 178 14.27 -9.80 16.70
CA GLU A 178 14.24 -10.54 17.97
C GLU A 178 13.49 -11.85 17.88
N THR A 179 12.45 -11.94 17.05
CA THR A 179 11.71 -13.18 16.82
C THR A 179 12.40 -14.14 15.84
N GLY A 180 13.43 -13.68 15.12
CA GLY A 180 14.15 -14.45 14.11
C GLY A 180 13.29 -14.76 12.88
N PHE A 181 12.34 -13.90 12.53
CA PHE A 181 11.48 -14.04 11.37
C PHE A 181 12.28 -14.25 10.07
N LYS A 182 11.94 -15.24 9.28
CA LYS A 182 12.70 -15.66 8.09
C LYS A 182 12.15 -15.10 6.78
N GLY A 183 10.91 -14.61 6.79
CA GLY A 183 10.28 -13.99 5.64
C GLY A 183 10.86 -12.61 5.30
N LYS A 184 10.14 -11.86 4.50
CA LYS A 184 10.49 -10.50 4.08
C LYS A 184 9.50 -9.52 4.73
N LEU A 185 10.01 -8.41 5.25
CA LEU A 185 9.18 -7.32 5.78
C LEU A 185 9.02 -6.25 4.71
N HIS A 186 7.80 -5.89 4.36
CA HIS A 186 7.49 -4.78 3.46
C HIS A 186 6.83 -3.65 4.22
N ILE A 187 7.48 -2.49 4.26
CA ILE A 187 6.91 -1.25 4.79
C ILE A 187 6.13 -0.58 3.65
N ALA A 188 4.81 -0.64 3.72
CA ALA A 188 3.93 -0.08 2.70
C ALA A 188 3.89 1.46 2.79
N HIS A 189 3.70 2.12 1.63
CA HIS A 189 3.39 3.55 1.48
C HIS A 189 4.19 4.47 2.42
N ILE A 190 5.53 4.24 2.52
CA ILE A 190 6.39 5.03 3.40
C ILE A 190 6.30 6.52 3.07
N SER A 191 6.12 7.35 4.09
CA SER A 191 5.79 8.78 3.90
C SER A 191 6.81 9.74 4.50
N THR A 192 7.71 9.28 5.39
CA THR A 192 8.64 10.14 6.11
C THR A 192 10.11 9.85 5.79
N LYS A 193 10.93 10.89 5.78
CA LYS A 193 12.40 10.80 5.71
C LYS A 193 12.95 9.89 6.81
N GLY A 194 12.48 10.08 8.05
CA GLY A 194 12.93 9.27 9.19
C GLY A 194 12.63 7.79 9.02
N GLY A 195 11.45 7.44 8.51
CA GLY A 195 11.06 6.06 8.20
C GLY A 195 11.99 5.41 7.16
N VAL A 196 12.27 6.11 6.05
CA VAL A 196 13.23 5.64 5.03
C VAL A 196 14.60 5.36 5.64
N LEU A 197 15.12 6.25 6.49
CA LEU A 197 16.43 6.08 7.11
C LEU A 197 16.48 4.85 8.03
N GLU A 198 15.42 4.55 8.78
CA GLU A 198 15.36 3.34 9.62
C GLU A 198 15.32 2.06 8.76
N VAL A 199 14.60 2.04 7.64
CA VAL A 199 14.61 0.91 6.71
C VAL A 199 15.99 0.72 6.08
N VAL A 200 16.65 1.79 5.65
CA VAL A 200 18.03 1.74 5.09
C VAL A 200 19.01 1.18 6.13
N LYS A 201 18.89 1.58 7.40
CA LYS A 201 19.70 1.03 8.49
C LYS A 201 19.47 -0.46 8.65
N ALA A 202 18.23 -0.91 8.69
CA ALA A 202 17.89 -2.33 8.81
C ALA A 202 18.42 -3.17 7.64
N LYS A 203 18.35 -2.65 6.39
CA LYS A 203 18.96 -3.29 5.22
C LYS A 203 20.49 -3.46 5.37
N LYS A 204 21.17 -2.43 5.87
CA LYS A 204 22.64 -2.49 6.14
C LYS A 204 23.00 -3.51 7.21
N GLU A 205 22.10 -3.80 8.15
CA GLU A 205 22.23 -4.85 9.16
C GLU A 205 21.90 -6.25 8.62
N GLY A 206 21.56 -6.38 7.33
CA GLY A 206 21.30 -7.64 6.65
C GLY A 206 19.88 -8.16 6.77
N LEU A 207 18.91 -7.36 7.26
CA LEU A 207 17.51 -7.76 7.29
C LEU A 207 16.90 -7.69 5.89
N LYS A 208 15.98 -8.63 5.62
CA LYS A 208 15.18 -8.63 4.39
C LYS A 208 13.99 -7.67 4.53
N VAL A 209 14.28 -6.37 4.52
CA VAL A 209 13.28 -5.31 4.62
C VAL A 209 13.18 -4.57 3.29
N PHE A 210 11.97 -4.29 2.86
CA PHE A 210 11.63 -3.57 1.63
C PHE A 210 10.68 -2.42 1.96
N MET A 211 10.56 -1.46 1.05
CA MET A 211 9.64 -0.34 1.21
C MET A 211 9.06 0.12 -0.12
N GLY A 212 7.76 0.36 -0.12
CA GLY A 212 7.02 0.97 -1.21
C GLY A 212 6.76 2.45 -0.94
N ALA A 213 6.82 3.28 -1.99
CA ALA A 213 6.42 4.68 -1.93
C ALA A 213 5.25 4.95 -2.88
N THR A 214 4.39 5.90 -2.52
CA THR A 214 3.23 6.25 -3.32
C THR A 214 3.45 7.54 -4.11
N PRO A 215 2.75 7.71 -5.24
CA PRO A 215 2.77 8.97 -5.98
C PRO A 215 2.34 10.17 -5.12
N HIS A 216 1.36 10.00 -4.25
CA HIS A 216 0.88 11.13 -3.44
C HIS A 216 1.90 11.56 -2.39
N HIS A 217 2.67 10.64 -1.77
CA HIS A 217 3.77 11.04 -0.87
C HIS A 217 5.00 11.59 -1.60
N ALA A 218 5.20 11.23 -2.87
CA ALA A 218 6.29 11.76 -3.70
C ALA A 218 5.98 13.09 -4.38
N LEU A 219 4.70 13.44 -4.56
CA LEU A 219 4.28 14.58 -5.39
C LEU A 219 3.50 15.65 -4.64
N LEU A 220 2.79 15.30 -3.56
CA LEU A 220 1.88 16.18 -2.83
C LEU A 220 2.38 16.40 -1.40
N THR A 221 1.96 17.53 -0.82
CA THR A 221 2.35 17.98 0.51
C THR A 221 1.13 18.29 1.37
N ILE A 222 1.36 18.59 2.64
CA ILE A 222 0.37 19.15 3.56
C ILE A 222 -0.27 20.45 3.03
N ASN A 223 0.46 21.24 2.20
CA ASN A 223 -0.08 22.46 1.60
C ASN A 223 -1.14 22.13 0.54
N ASP A 224 -0.94 21.05 -0.23
CA ASP A 224 -1.94 20.56 -1.18
C ASP A 224 -3.18 20.05 -0.42
N ALA A 225 -3.00 19.35 0.69
CA ALA A 225 -4.10 18.91 1.55
C ALA A 225 -4.89 20.08 2.16
N LYS A 226 -4.24 21.23 2.41
CA LYS A 226 -4.89 22.47 2.87
C LYS A 226 -5.76 23.09 1.77
N LEU A 227 -5.32 22.99 0.52
CA LEU A 227 -6.07 23.53 -0.63
C LEU A 227 -7.20 22.60 -1.09
N ASN A 228 -7.04 21.29 -0.86
CA ASN A 228 -8.02 20.29 -1.26
C ASN A 228 -8.31 19.29 -0.11
N PRO A 229 -9.43 19.47 0.62
CA PRO A 229 -9.81 18.58 1.73
C PRO A 229 -10.03 17.12 1.34
N LEU A 230 -10.18 16.80 0.06
CA LEU A 230 -10.32 15.43 -0.43
C LEU A 230 -9.00 14.65 -0.38
N LEU A 231 -7.86 15.31 -0.13
CA LEU A 231 -6.53 14.67 -0.10
C LEU A 231 -6.17 13.97 1.22
N LYS A 232 -7.16 13.65 2.06
CA LYS A 232 -6.95 12.88 3.28
C LYS A 232 -6.59 11.43 2.97
N VAL A 233 -5.42 10.97 3.46
CA VAL A 233 -4.87 9.60 3.31
C VAL A 233 -4.22 9.12 4.61
N ASN A 234 -3.94 7.84 4.73
CA ASN A 234 -3.16 7.21 5.82
C ASN A 234 -1.99 6.40 5.24
N PRO A 235 -0.73 6.74 5.57
CA PRO A 235 -0.28 7.92 6.34
C PRO A 235 -0.65 9.24 5.67
N PRO A 236 -0.72 10.35 6.42
CA PRO A 236 -1.08 11.64 5.85
C PRO A 236 0.03 12.21 4.94
N LEU A 237 -0.34 13.15 4.06
CA LEU A 237 0.64 13.93 3.30
C LEU A 237 1.54 14.70 4.27
N ARG A 238 2.84 14.77 3.96
CA ARG A 238 3.87 15.35 4.82
C ARG A 238 4.32 16.73 4.35
N CYS A 239 5.26 17.31 5.08
CA CYS A 239 5.88 18.57 4.67
C CYS A 239 6.76 18.38 3.42
N GLU A 240 7.19 19.50 2.83
CA GLU A 240 8.02 19.50 1.63
C GLU A 240 9.35 18.76 1.81
N GLU A 241 9.95 18.80 3.02
CA GLU A 241 11.20 18.07 3.29
C GLU A 241 11.02 16.56 3.14
N ASP A 242 9.95 16.00 3.70
CA ASP A 242 9.65 14.57 3.57
C ASP A 242 9.31 14.21 2.13
N ARG A 243 8.43 14.97 1.47
CA ARG A 243 8.07 14.76 0.06
C ARG A 243 9.30 14.76 -0.84
N ALA A 244 10.17 15.77 -0.70
CA ALA A 244 11.39 15.88 -1.50
C ALA A 244 12.33 14.71 -1.23
N PHE A 245 12.48 14.29 0.02
CA PHE A 245 13.32 13.15 0.39
C PHE A 245 12.80 11.83 -0.19
N ILE A 246 11.48 11.60 -0.16
CA ILE A 246 10.85 10.42 -0.79
C ILE A 246 11.12 10.42 -2.29
N PHE A 247 10.89 11.56 -2.97
CA PHE A 247 11.13 11.67 -4.41
C PHE A 247 12.60 11.40 -4.79
N GLU A 248 13.55 11.99 -4.08
CA GLU A 248 14.99 11.74 -4.27
C GLU A 248 15.35 10.26 -3.96
N SER A 249 14.72 9.65 -2.97
CA SER A 249 14.92 8.24 -2.63
C SER A 249 14.40 7.29 -3.71
N ILE A 250 13.39 7.70 -4.48
CA ILE A 250 12.95 6.97 -5.68
C ILE A 250 14.01 7.11 -6.79
N LEU A 251 14.49 8.33 -7.04
CA LEU A 251 15.49 8.61 -8.08
C LEU A 251 16.80 7.86 -7.85
N ASN A 252 17.31 7.87 -6.64
CA ASN A 252 18.63 7.28 -6.30
C ASN A 252 18.58 5.77 -6.02
N GLY A 253 17.40 5.14 -6.07
CA GLY A 253 17.25 3.70 -5.91
C GLY A 253 17.13 3.21 -4.46
N THR A 254 16.96 4.11 -3.49
CA THR A 254 16.74 3.75 -2.07
C THR A 254 15.37 3.11 -1.86
N ILE A 255 14.32 3.62 -2.52
CA ILE A 255 12.97 3.02 -2.57
C ILE A 255 13.00 1.79 -3.47
N ASP A 256 12.39 0.71 -3.03
CA ASP A 256 12.35 -0.58 -3.75
C ASP A 256 11.30 -0.59 -4.85
N SER A 257 10.08 -0.09 -4.57
CA SER A 257 8.96 -0.14 -5.51
C SER A 257 8.03 1.07 -5.37
N ILE A 258 7.28 1.33 -6.44
CA ILE A 258 6.17 2.30 -6.42
C ILE A 258 4.86 1.52 -6.32
N GLU A 259 4.00 1.95 -5.40
CA GLU A 259 2.67 1.40 -5.19
C GLU A 259 1.65 2.53 -5.14
N SER A 260 0.41 2.30 -5.59
CA SER A 260 -0.55 3.40 -5.72
C SER A 260 -1.25 3.75 -4.42
N ASP A 261 -1.41 2.79 -3.55
CA ASP A 261 -2.39 2.81 -2.46
C ASP A 261 -3.77 3.27 -2.97
N HIS A 262 -4.16 2.73 -4.13
CA HIS A 262 -5.43 3.05 -4.76
C HIS A 262 -6.60 2.66 -3.83
N ALA A 263 -7.28 3.67 -3.30
CA ALA A 263 -8.30 3.52 -2.27
C ALA A 263 -9.47 4.49 -2.52
N PRO A 264 -10.31 4.24 -3.53
CA PRO A 264 -11.40 5.13 -3.92
C PRO A 264 -12.50 5.21 -2.86
N HIS A 265 -13.18 6.35 -2.85
CA HIS A 265 -14.33 6.68 -2.00
C HIS A 265 -15.32 7.53 -2.76
N THR A 266 -16.59 7.49 -2.37
CA THR A 266 -17.58 8.46 -2.83
C THR A 266 -17.25 9.87 -2.28
N LEU A 267 -17.78 10.93 -2.91
CA LEU A 267 -17.62 12.30 -2.37
C LEU A 267 -18.18 12.39 -0.96
N GLU A 268 -19.35 11.80 -0.71
CA GLU A 268 -19.96 11.76 0.63
C GLU A 268 -19.02 11.11 1.66
N ASN A 269 -18.38 10.00 1.33
CA ASN A 269 -17.39 9.39 2.23
C ASN A 269 -16.22 10.34 2.52
N LYS A 270 -15.72 11.05 1.49
CA LYS A 270 -14.62 12.02 1.65
C LYS A 270 -15.04 13.21 2.50
N GLU A 271 -16.22 13.77 2.27
CA GLU A 271 -16.81 14.84 3.09
C GLU A 271 -17.01 14.40 4.55
N ASN A 272 -17.29 13.10 4.77
CA ASN A 272 -17.36 12.49 6.08
C ASN A 272 -15.99 12.12 6.67
N GLY A 273 -14.90 12.50 6.01
CA GLY A 273 -13.53 12.37 6.53
C GLY A 273 -12.88 11.01 6.25
N ALA A 274 -13.34 10.26 5.26
CA ALA A 274 -12.68 9.02 4.85
C ALA A 274 -11.27 9.28 4.33
N SER A 275 -10.32 8.40 4.70
CA SER A 275 -8.95 8.40 4.19
C SER A 275 -8.84 7.47 2.99
N GLY A 276 -8.21 7.94 1.90
CA GLY A 276 -7.98 7.19 0.67
C GLY A 276 -8.21 8.02 -0.58
N LEU A 277 -7.51 7.69 -1.65
CA LEU A 277 -7.51 8.39 -2.93
C LEU A 277 -7.60 7.40 -4.11
N PRO A 278 -8.17 7.77 -5.26
CA PRO A 278 -7.99 7.04 -6.51
C PRO A 278 -6.55 7.21 -7.02
N GLY A 279 -5.65 6.25 -6.72
CA GLY A 279 -4.19 6.36 -6.88
C GLY A 279 -3.66 6.08 -8.28
N PHE A 280 -4.39 5.37 -9.16
CA PHE A 280 -3.86 4.91 -10.45
C PHE A 280 -3.40 6.05 -11.37
N GLY A 281 -4.09 7.20 -11.36
CA GLY A 281 -3.68 8.37 -12.13
C GLY A 281 -2.33 8.92 -11.68
N GLY A 282 -2.07 8.91 -10.38
CA GLY A 282 -0.80 9.34 -9.78
C GLY A 282 0.39 8.49 -10.23
N MET A 283 0.21 7.18 -10.40
CA MET A 283 1.25 6.29 -10.90
C MET A 283 1.77 6.73 -12.28
N LEU A 284 0.88 7.19 -13.15
CA LEU A 284 1.25 7.69 -14.49
C LEU A 284 1.92 9.06 -14.44
N ILE A 285 1.47 9.95 -13.54
CA ILE A 285 2.10 11.27 -13.36
C ILE A 285 3.52 11.09 -12.82
N LEU A 286 3.70 10.26 -11.79
CA LEU A 286 5.03 9.99 -11.25
C LEU A 286 5.93 9.33 -12.30
N LEU A 287 5.42 8.36 -13.07
CA LEU A 287 6.14 7.72 -14.16
C LEU A 287 6.64 8.77 -15.20
N ASN A 288 5.76 9.68 -15.64
CA ASN A 288 6.13 10.74 -16.55
C ASN A 288 7.23 11.64 -15.96
N LYS A 289 7.08 12.08 -14.71
CA LYS A 289 8.11 12.89 -14.03
C LYS A 289 9.44 12.17 -13.87
N LEU A 290 9.45 10.87 -13.62
CA LEU A 290 10.69 10.08 -13.57
C LEU A 290 11.38 10.00 -14.94
N LYS A 291 10.61 9.83 -16.02
CA LYS A 291 11.13 9.89 -17.40
C LYS A 291 11.73 11.27 -17.73
N GLU A 292 11.04 12.36 -17.37
CA GLU A 292 11.54 13.73 -17.54
C GLU A 292 12.84 13.98 -16.75
N LYS A 293 13.05 13.28 -15.65
CA LYS A 293 14.30 13.29 -14.87
C LYS A 293 15.38 12.37 -15.44
N GLY A 294 15.13 11.70 -16.54
CA GLY A 294 16.11 10.84 -17.22
C GLY A 294 16.30 9.46 -16.56
N VAL A 295 15.34 8.99 -15.75
CA VAL A 295 15.39 7.63 -15.22
C VAL A 295 15.29 6.62 -16.36
N SER A 296 16.23 5.65 -16.39
CA SER A 296 16.29 4.66 -17.48
C SER A 296 15.07 3.74 -17.48
N GLU A 297 14.77 3.14 -18.64
CA GLU A 297 13.64 2.21 -18.76
C GLU A 297 13.84 0.98 -17.88
N GLU A 298 15.08 0.49 -17.74
CA GLU A 298 15.42 -0.64 -16.86
C GLU A 298 15.06 -0.30 -15.40
N ARG A 299 15.44 0.91 -14.95
CA ARG A 299 15.13 1.35 -13.59
C ARG A 299 13.62 1.56 -13.39
N LEU A 300 12.91 2.06 -14.39
CA LEU A 300 11.46 2.15 -14.36
C LEU A 300 10.81 0.75 -14.26
N LYS A 301 11.30 -0.23 -15.00
CA LYS A 301 10.84 -1.62 -14.89
C LYS A 301 11.10 -2.21 -13.50
N GLU A 302 12.24 -1.90 -12.88
CA GLU A 302 12.51 -2.31 -11.49
C GLU A 302 11.48 -1.71 -10.53
N LEU A 303 11.29 -0.39 -10.56
CA LEU A 303 10.39 0.33 -9.66
C LEU A 303 8.91 -0.06 -9.82
N TYR A 304 8.47 -0.30 -11.04
CA TYR A 304 7.08 -0.56 -11.40
C TYR A 304 6.78 -2.05 -11.62
N GLY A 305 7.67 -2.97 -11.19
CA GLY A 305 7.35 -4.39 -11.32
C GLY A 305 8.43 -5.38 -10.96
N LEU A 306 9.64 -5.32 -11.53
CA LEU A 306 10.65 -6.39 -11.35
C LEU A 306 11.04 -6.59 -9.88
N ASN A 307 11.18 -5.51 -9.11
CA ASN A 307 11.48 -5.61 -7.68
C ASN A 307 10.31 -6.25 -6.91
N VAL A 308 9.06 -5.95 -7.28
CA VAL A 308 7.88 -6.59 -6.69
C VAL A 308 7.88 -8.09 -6.98
N LEU A 309 8.13 -8.52 -8.24
CA LEU A 309 8.22 -9.95 -8.57
C LEU A 309 9.26 -10.67 -7.74
N LYS A 310 10.47 -10.08 -7.61
CA LYS A 310 11.56 -10.62 -6.81
C LYS A 310 11.24 -10.66 -5.31
N GLU A 311 10.64 -9.59 -4.78
CA GLU A 311 10.25 -9.52 -3.39
C GLU A 311 9.22 -10.57 -3.03
N PHE A 312 8.19 -10.74 -3.85
CA PHE A 312 7.08 -11.67 -3.61
C PHE A 312 7.33 -13.09 -4.14
N ASN A 313 8.55 -13.42 -4.59
CA ASN A 313 8.91 -14.72 -5.16
C ASN A 313 7.99 -15.16 -6.31
N LEU A 314 7.54 -14.22 -7.11
CA LEU A 314 6.73 -14.47 -8.29
C LEU A 314 7.60 -14.76 -9.51
N GLU A 315 7.05 -15.51 -10.46
CA GLU A 315 7.73 -15.77 -11.73
C GLU A 315 8.05 -14.46 -12.46
N SER A 316 9.26 -14.40 -13.02
CA SER A 316 9.71 -13.23 -13.77
C SER A 316 8.91 -13.09 -15.06
N GLU A 317 8.48 -11.88 -15.35
CA GLU A 317 7.82 -11.50 -16.59
C GLU A 317 8.37 -10.16 -17.11
N ASP A 318 8.17 -9.87 -18.40
CA ASP A 318 8.52 -8.56 -18.93
C ASP A 318 7.55 -7.49 -18.42
N ILE A 319 8.11 -6.43 -17.84
CA ILE A 319 7.35 -5.30 -17.30
C ILE A 319 7.13 -4.27 -18.42
N LEU A 320 5.88 -4.12 -18.81
CA LEU A 320 5.48 -3.16 -19.82
C LEU A 320 5.28 -1.78 -19.20
N ILE A 321 6.13 -0.83 -19.61
CA ILE A 321 6.03 0.57 -19.20
C ILE A 321 5.22 1.33 -20.26
N PRO A 322 4.09 1.99 -19.92
CA PRO A 322 3.33 2.78 -20.89
C PRO A 322 4.17 3.94 -21.45
N THR A 323 3.85 4.35 -22.68
CA THR A 323 4.47 5.49 -23.36
C THR A 323 3.50 6.65 -23.63
N ASP A 324 2.25 6.49 -23.21
CA ASP A 324 1.15 7.44 -23.41
C ASP A 324 0.49 7.86 -22.07
N GLU A 325 1.30 8.12 -21.04
CA GLU A 325 0.91 8.34 -19.65
C GLU A 325 -0.14 9.44 -19.52
N ILE A 326 0.12 10.59 -20.14
CA ILE A 326 -0.78 11.76 -20.08
C ILE A 326 -2.15 11.43 -20.69
N ARG A 327 -2.18 10.70 -21.81
CA ARG A 327 -3.43 10.28 -22.44
C ARG A 327 -4.21 9.29 -21.55
N ARG A 328 -3.51 8.35 -20.92
CA ARG A 328 -4.09 7.38 -20.00
C ARG A 328 -4.65 8.09 -18.76
N LYS A 329 -3.86 8.97 -18.17
CA LYS A 329 -4.28 9.77 -17.00
C LYS A 329 -5.58 10.53 -17.28
N LYS A 330 -5.69 11.23 -18.43
CA LYS A 330 -6.91 11.93 -18.84
C LYS A 330 -8.16 11.04 -19.01
N ARG A 331 -7.96 9.75 -19.23
CA ARG A 331 -9.08 8.78 -19.27
C ARG A 331 -9.46 8.34 -17.86
N ILE A 332 -8.46 8.07 -17.01
CA ILE A 332 -8.63 7.58 -15.63
C ILE A 332 -9.30 8.63 -14.74
N GLU A 333 -8.96 9.91 -14.88
CA GLU A 333 -9.56 10.98 -14.06
C GLU A 333 -11.08 11.07 -14.20
N LYS A 334 -11.65 10.57 -15.30
CA LYS A 334 -13.09 10.54 -15.56
C LYS A 334 -13.82 9.37 -14.91
N GLU A 335 -13.07 8.42 -14.39
CA GLU A 335 -13.60 7.19 -13.78
C GLU A 335 -13.95 7.38 -12.30
N TYR A 336 -13.46 8.47 -11.68
CA TYR A 336 -13.62 8.75 -10.26
C TYR A 336 -14.27 10.10 -10.03
N PRO A 337 -14.94 10.29 -8.88
CA PRO A 337 -15.66 11.54 -8.58
C PRO A 337 -14.76 12.76 -8.37
N PHE A 338 -13.45 12.52 -8.18
CA PHE A 338 -12.42 13.58 -8.10
C PHE A 338 -11.06 13.04 -8.54
N ASP A 339 -10.21 13.95 -9.01
CA ASP A 339 -8.82 13.65 -9.35
C ASP A 339 -7.89 14.28 -8.30
N PRO A 340 -7.18 13.47 -7.49
CA PRO A 340 -6.29 14.00 -6.47
C PRO A 340 -5.05 14.72 -7.04
N PHE A 341 -4.75 14.53 -8.32
CA PHE A 341 -3.58 15.08 -9.00
C PHE A 341 -3.94 16.13 -10.07
N SER A 342 -5.08 16.78 -9.94
CA SER A 342 -5.55 17.77 -10.93
C SER A 342 -4.65 19.00 -11.07
N ALA A 343 -3.85 19.33 -10.03
CA ALA A 343 -2.94 20.47 -9.99
C ALA A 343 -1.45 20.07 -10.13
N SER A 344 -1.15 18.80 -10.41
CA SER A 344 0.22 18.24 -10.41
C SER A 344 0.85 18.23 -11.80
#